data_36a9b163c8ea03397588e6a291393852
#
_entry.id   36a9b163c8ea03397588e6a291393852
#
_cell.length_a   1.000
_cell.length_b   1.000
_cell.length_c   1.000
_cell.angle_alpha   90.00
_cell.angle_beta   90.00
_cell.angle_gamma   90.00
#
_symmetry.space_group_name_H-M   'P 1'
#
loop_
_entity.id
_entity.type
_entity.pdbx_description
1 polymer ?
#
loop_
_entity_poly.entity_id
_entity_poly.type
_entity_poly.pdbx_seq_one_letter_code
_entity_poly.pdbx_strand_id
1 'polypeptide(L)'
;MTTELAMLATMLAVVVLSSFAASLIPGRPIPEVVFFVAAGATLGPHCLGVIHASQGLALMSRLGMGILFLIAGYDLDLRELAGRAGRHGAVCWAICMALAAAATALLDLGLSMAGSAAFAIALTTTAYGTLVPIMRDRELGGTAVGGVIESYGAMGELLPVVAMSIMLSPTRSMAANIAVLVGFVVVCVMVARGGERARNLGGRLVRFLSDNAETSSQALLRATLLLLVALLALAAALDLDAVLAAFAAGFILRRVLPPEQGKGLLAKVEAVGNGLFIPVFFVYSAMDIDVAAVGANPALLATFVALLLLVRALPVGLCLRAFPETRDMPAGEKVSAALYCTMALPLIVALTEAAVGAGAMPSAMASVLVCAGALSVLVIPVLTNISRVAISTSPVEAAQRIAASPETARQIVHEHHERLREAERAFHAERAELRREGVRLSAADYLARAEELRERHARELRRIHEQNKHEIDELRESRRK
;
A
#
# COMPACT_ATOMS: atom_id res chain seq x y z
N MET A 1 26.45 14.93 -20.06
CA MET A 1 26.34 13.44 -20.19
C MET A 1 27.10 12.70 -19.08
N THR A 2 28.39 13.02 -18.84
CA THR A 2 29.17 12.40 -17.73
C THR A 2 28.58 12.65 -16.35
N THR A 3 28.09 13.85 -16.07
CA THR A 3 27.42 14.24 -14.82
C THR A 3 26.09 13.51 -14.61
N GLU A 4 25.27 13.34 -15.64
CA GLU A 4 24.00 12.59 -15.55
C GLU A 4 24.23 11.10 -15.24
N LEU A 5 25.18 10.47 -15.91
CA LEU A 5 25.54 9.08 -15.64
C LEU A 5 26.15 8.90 -14.24
N ALA A 6 26.96 9.85 -13.78
CA ALA A 6 27.49 9.83 -12.42
C ALA A 6 26.38 9.96 -11.36
N MET A 7 25.42 10.86 -11.57
CA MET A 7 24.24 11.01 -10.70
C MET A 7 23.40 9.72 -10.69
N LEU A 8 23.16 9.10 -11.87
CA LEU A 8 22.44 7.85 -11.94
C LEU A 8 23.19 6.72 -11.24
N ALA A 9 24.50 6.63 -11.40
CA ALA A 9 25.33 5.63 -10.72
C ALA A 9 25.27 5.82 -9.19
N THR A 10 25.32 7.07 -8.71
CA THR A 10 25.16 7.38 -7.28
C THR A 10 23.77 6.96 -6.79
N MET A 11 22.73 7.29 -7.54
CA MET A 11 21.35 6.91 -7.20
C MET A 11 21.21 5.38 -7.11
N LEU A 12 21.74 4.64 -8.07
CA LEU A 12 21.71 3.17 -8.05
C LEU A 12 22.53 2.58 -6.91
N ALA A 13 23.69 3.16 -6.59
CA ALA A 13 24.48 2.75 -5.42
C ALA A 13 23.68 2.93 -4.13
N VAL A 14 22.97 4.05 -3.99
CA VAL A 14 22.08 4.34 -2.85
C VAL A 14 20.95 3.34 -2.76
N VAL A 15 20.31 3.01 -3.88
CA VAL A 15 19.24 1.99 -3.93
C VAL A 15 19.78 0.63 -3.46
N VAL A 16 20.92 0.19 -3.98
CA VAL A 16 21.55 -1.08 -3.59
C VAL A 16 21.89 -1.09 -2.10
N LEU A 17 22.53 -0.04 -1.59
CA LEU A 17 22.91 0.07 -0.18
C LEU A 17 21.68 0.07 0.73
N SER A 18 20.59 0.73 0.32
CA SER A 18 19.33 0.76 1.07
C SER A 18 18.69 -0.62 1.13
N SER A 19 18.68 -1.38 0.03
CA SER A 19 18.18 -2.77 0.00
C SER A 19 19.04 -3.70 0.86
N PHE A 20 20.38 -3.51 0.87
CA PHE A 20 21.26 -4.23 1.80
C PHE A 20 20.96 -3.88 3.25
N ALA A 21 20.80 -2.61 3.58
CA ALA A 21 20.46 -2.16 4.94
C ALA A 21 19.15 -2.78 5.42
N ALA A 22 18.12 -2.80 4.55
CA ALA A 22 16.84 -3.45 4.84
C ALA A 22 17.00 -4.96 5.08
N SER A 23 17.90 -5.63 4.33
CA SER A 23 18.11 -7.07 4.45
C SER A 23 18.88 -7.48 5.71
N LEU A 24 19.66 -6.58 6.30
CA LEU A 24 20.42 -6.82 7.54
C LEU A 24 19.52 -6.91 8.79
N ILE A 25 18.28 -6.41 8.71
CA ILE A 25 17.34 -6.46 9.84
C ILE A 25 16.64 -7.82 9.87
N PRO A 26 16.83 -8.65 10.92
CA PRO A 26 16.19 -9.94 11.02
C PRO A 26 14.66 -9.83 11.01
N GLY A 27 13.99 -10.68 10.20
CA GLY A 27 12.53 -10.67 10.07
C GLY A 27 11.96 -9.56 9.19
N ARG A 28 12.79 -8.68 8.62
CA ARG A 28 12.40 -7.59 7.70
C ARG A 28 11.14 -6.83 8.12
N PRO A 29 11.08 -6.31 9.37
CA PRO A 29 9.89 -5.61 9.86
C PRO A 29 9.68 -4.27 9.16
N ILE A 30 10.72 -3.71 8.54
CA ILE A 30 10.73 -2.40 7.88
C ILE A 30 10.75 -2.62 6.36
N PRO A 31 9.75 -2.13 5.63
CA PRO A 31 9.74 -2.15 4.16
C PRO A 31 10.90 -1.35 3.56
N GLU A 32 11.48 -1.82 2.47
CA GLU A 32 12.63 -1.18 1.79
C GLU A 32 12.35 0.29 1.41
N VAL A 33 11.11 0.63 1.11
CA VAL A 33 10.71 1.99 0.75
C VAL A 33 11.07 3.03 1.80
N VAL A 34 11.07 2.67 3.08
CA VAL A 34 11.46 3.57 4.17
C VAL A 34 12.94 3.91 4.08
N PHE A 35 13.78 2.95 3.72
CA PHE A 35 15.22 3.17 3.51
C PHE A 35 15.49 4.04 2.27
N PHE A 36 14.71 3.87 1.19
CA PHE A 36 14.82 4.72 0.01
C PHE A 36 14.49 6.18 0.33
N VAL A 37 13.39 6.41 1.07
CA VAL A 37 13.00 7.76 1.51
C VAL A 37 14.04 8.35 2.46
N ALA A 38 14.51 7.60 3.45
CA ALA A 38 15.55 8.05 4.37
C ALA A 38 16.85 8.39 3.64
N ALA A 39 17.26 7.56 2.69
CA ALA A 39 18.47 7.79 1.89
C ALA A 39 18.31 9.02 0.98
N GLY A 40 17.15 9.21 0.33
CA GLY A 40 16.86 10.40 -0.47
C GLY A 40 16.95 11.68 0.37
N ALA A 41 16.29 11.70 1.53
CA ALA A 41 16.28 12.84 2.43
C ALA A 41 17.69 13.18 2.97
N THR A 42 18.50 12.16 3.29
CA THR A 42 19.86 12.38 3.83
C THR A 42 20.88 12.78 2.77
N LEU A 43 20.77 12.24 1.56
CA LEU A 43 21.71 12.52 0.45
C LEU A 43 21.26 13.67 -0.44
N GLY A 44 20.03 14.17 -0.25
CA GLY A 44 19.46 15.28 -0.98
C GLY A 44 20.10 16.63 -0.64
N PRO A 45 19.73 17.69 -1.38
CA PRO A 45 20.34 19.02 -1.27
C PRO A 45 20.13 19.70 0.09
N HIS A 46 19.10 19.30 0.84
CA HIS A 46 18.79 19.88 2.16
C HIS A 46 19.58 19.25 3.31
N CYS A 47 20.40 18.20 3.06
CA CYS A 47 21.24 17.56 4.09
C CYS A 47 22.70 17.45 3.61
N LEU A 48 23.06 16.36 2.93
CA LEU A 48 24.45 16.14 2.48
C LEU A 48 24.76 16.71 1.08
N GLY A 49 23.77 17.02 0.26
CA GLY A 49 23.95 17.59 -1.06
C GLY A 49 24.69 16.71 -2.05
N VAL A 50 24.61 15.38 -1.90
CA VAL A 50 25.29 14.42 -2.77
C VAL A 50 24.49 14.19 -4.07
N ILE A 51 23.16 14.18 -3.95
CA ILE A 51 22.26 13.96 -5.07
C ILE A 51 21.55 15.28 -5.38
N HIS A 52 21.54 15.65 -6.67
CA HIS A 52 20.85 16.85 -7.14
C HIS A 52 19.85 16.52 -8.23
N ALA A 53 18.83 17.36 -8.37
CA ALA A 53 17.84 17.23 -9.43
C ALA A 53 18.48 17.31 -10.81
N SER A 54 18.11 16.36 -11.67
CA SER A 54 18.49 16.38 -13.08
C SER A 54 17.29 15.96 -13.94
N GLN A 55 17.27 16.39 -15.21
CA GLN A 55 16.16 16.05 -16.11
C GLN A 55 16.04 14.53 -16.34
N GLY A 56 17.18 13.85 -16.43
CA GLY A 56 17.21 12.39 -16.59
C GLY A 56 16.62 11.67 -15.39
N LEU A 57 17.04 12.03 -14.16
CA LEU A 57 16.51 11.46 -12.93
C LEU A 57 15.04 11.79 -12.72
N ALA A 58 14.61 13.02 -13.04
CA ALA A 58 13.21 13.41 -12.97
C ALA A 58 12.31 12.58 -13.90
N LEU A 59 12.78 12.30 -15.12
CA LEU A 59 12.04 11.45 -16.04
C LEU A 59 11.96 10.01 -15.53
N MET A 60 13.07 9.46 -15.02
CA MET A 60 13.09 8.12 -14.42
C MET A 60 12.16 8.02 -13.20
N SER A 61 12.16 9.03 -12.35
CA SER A 61 11.27 9.15 -11.20
C SER A 61 9.80 9.14 -11.63
N ARG A 62 9.43 9.95 -12.63
CA ARG A 62 8.06 9.97 -13.18
C ARG A 62 7.63 8.63 -13.77
N LEU A 63 8.53 7.94 -14.46
CA LEU A 63 8.26 6.60 -14.96
C LEU A 63 8.13 5.60 -13.80
N GLY A 64 8.94 5.72 -12.75
CA GLY A 64 8.85 4.92 -11.55
C GLY A 64 7.51 5.07 -10.84
N MET A 65 7.06 6.30 -10.64
CA MET A 65 5.73 6.62 -10.15
C MET A 65 4.66 6.02 -11.07
N GLY A 66 4.80 6.21 -12.38
CA GLY A 66 3.86 5.66 -13.36
C GLY A 66 3.76 4.14 -13.30
N ILE A 67 4.89 3.42 -13.19
CA ILE A 67 4.89 1.96 -13.07
C ILE A 67 4.27 1.51 -11.75
N LEU A 68 4.58 2.19 -10.64
CA LEU A 68 4.00 1.90 -9.33
C LEU A 68 2.47 1.96 -9.36
N PHE A 69 1.91 3.05 -9.88
CA PHE A 69 0.46 3.23 -9.95
C PHE A 69 -0.20 2.43 -11.09
N LEU A 70 0.53 2.04 -12.13
CA LEU A 70 0.07 1.06 -13.11
C LEU A 70 -0.13 -0.31 -12.44
N ILE A 71 0.82 -0.77 -11.63
CA ILE A 71 0.70 -2.02 -10.87
C ILE A 71 -0.50 -1.94 -9.93
N ALA A 72 -0.63 -0.85 -9.17
CA ALA A 72 -1.76 -0.62 -8.27
C ALA A 72 -3.10 -0.64 -9.03
N GLY A 73 -3.20 0.04 -10.16
CA GLY A 73 -4.39 0.05 -11.02
C GLY A 73 -4.71 -1.32 -11.62
N TYR A 74 -3.69 -2.14 -11.93
CA TYR A 74 -3.88 -3.51 -12.40
C TYR A 74 -4.40 -4.44 -11.28
N ASP A 75 -3.94 -4.27 -10.05
CA ASP A 75 -4.36 -5.11 -8.92
C ASP A 75 -5.81 -4.85 -8.49
N LEU A 76 -6.39 -3.70 -8.82
CA LEU A 76 -7.76 -3.37 -8.47
C LEU A 76 -8.80 -4.15 -9.29
N ASP A 77 -9.75 -4.81 -8.62
CA ASP A 77 -10.90 -5.43 -9.27
C ASP A 77 -12.16 -4.55 -9.15
N LEU A 78 -12.56 -3.95 -10.29
CA LEU A 78 -13.78 -3.13 -10.34
C LEU A 78 -15.06 -3.88 -10.00
N ARG A 79 -15.12 -5.17 -10.24
CA ARG A 79 -16.32 -5.95 -9.94
C ARG A 79 -16.49 -6.05 -8.43
N GLU A 80 -15.39 -6.26 -7.71
CA GLU A 80 -15.37 -6.27 -6.25
C GLU A 80 -15.66 -4.87 -5.70
N LEU A 81 -15.03 -3.84 -6.27
CA LEU A 81 -15.25 -2.45 -5.88
C LEU A 81 -16.70 -1.96 -6.17
N ALA A 82 -17.34 -2.45 -7.20
CA ALA A 82 -18.77 -2.17 -7.47
C ALA A 82 -19.72 -2.97 -6.56
N GLY A 83 -19.22 -3.99 -5.88
CA GLY A 83 -19.94 -4.82 -4.90
C GLY A 83 -20.31 -4.07 -3.62
N ARG A 84 -20.91 -4.81 -2.67
CA ARG A 84 -21.34 -4.23 -1.37
C ARG A 84 -20.14 -3.75 -0.55
N ALA A 85 -19.07 -4.56 -0.46
CA ALA A 85 -17.86 -4.23 0.30
C ALA A 85 -17.20 -2.96 -0.22
N GLY A 86 -17.05 -2.81 -1.54
CA GLY A 86 -16.50 -1.60 -2.14
C GLY A 86 -17.37 -0.36 -1.91
N ARG A 87 -18.71 -0.49 -1.95
CA ARG A 87 -19.62 0.63 -1.60
C ARG A 87 -19.46 1.05 -0.15
N HIS A 88 -19.32 0.09 0.79
CA HIS A 88 -19.04 0.40 2.19
C HIS A 88 -17.67 1.07 2.36
N GLY A 89 -16.64 0.61 1.62
CA GLY A 89 -15.34 1.27 1.55
C GLY A 89 -15.43 2.72 1.06
N ALA A 90 -16.24 2.97 0.02
CA ALA A 90 -16.45 4.33 -0.50
C ALA A 90 -17.19 5.24 0.50
N VAL A 91 -18.22 4.74 1.17
CA VAL A 91 -18.93 5.47 2.24
C VAL A 91 -17.98 5.77 3.41
N CYS A 92 -17.19 4.80 3.82
CA CYS A 92 -16.18 4.98 4.86
C CYS A 92 -15.16 6.07 4.45
N TRP A 93 -14.68 6.02 3.20
CA TRP A 93 -13.77 7.05 2.68
C TRP A 93 -14.41 8.44 2.67
N ALA A 94 -15.67 8.57 2.30
CA ALA A 94 -16.40 9.85 2.33
C ALA A 94 -16.49 10.41 3.77
N ILE A 95 -16.71 9.54 4.77
CA ILE A 95 -16.67 9.91 6.18
C ILE A 95 -15.27 10.40 6.58
N CYS A 96 -14.21 9.66 6.17
CA CYS A 96 -12.83 10.06 6.41
C CYS A 96 -12.54 11.43 5.78
N MET A 97 -12.99 11.68 4.54
CA MET A 97 -12.79 12.95 3.84
C MET A 97 -13.50 14.10 4.55
N ALA A 98 -14.74 13.90 5.01
CA ALA A 98 -15.46 14.90 5.79
C ALA A 98 -14.73 15.26 7.10
N LEU A 99 -14.24 14.24 7.82
CA LEU A 99 -13.44 14.43 9.03
C LEU A 99 -12.10 15.09 8.75
N ALA A 100 -11.42 14.73 7.64
CA ALA A 100 -10.18 15.35 7.21
C ALA A 100 -10.38 16.85 6.89
N ALA A 101 -11.45 17.18 6.15
CA ALA A 101 -11.78 18.57 5.83
C ALA A 101 -12.10 19.37 7.10
N ALA A 102 -12.87 18.82 8.03
CA ALA A 102 -13.14 19.43 9.31
C ALA A 102 -11.86 19.65 10.15
N ALA A 103 -11.00 18.63 10.25
CA ALA A 103 -9.73 18.73 10.97
C ALA A 103 -8.81 19.80 10.35
N THR A 104 -8.72 19.83 9.01
CA THR A 104 -7.92 20.84 8.28
C THR A 104 -8.45 22.24 8.52
N ALA A 105 -9.77 22.44 8.53
CA ALA A 105 -10.38 23.73 8.81
C ALA A 105 -10.16 24.19 10.27
N LEU A 106 -10.17 23.24 11.22
CA LEU A 106 -9.94 23.53 12.65
C LEU A 106 -8.47 23.88 12.96
N LEU A 107 -7.53 23.33 12.20
CA LEU A 107 -6.10 23.56 12.41
C LEU A 107 -5.61 24.91 11.90
N ASP A 108 -6.37 25.55 11.03
CA ASP A 108 -6.04 26.85 10.41
C ASP A 108 -4.56 26.96 9.98
N LEU A 109 -4.14 26.02 9.13
CA LEU A 109 -2.73 25.89 8.68
C LEU A 109 -2.26 27.03 7.76
N GLY A 110 -3.08 28.04 7.50
CA GLY A 110 -2.77 29.15 6.60
C GLY A 110 -2.65 28.71 5.13
N LEU A 111 -3.18 27.55 4.75
CA LEU A 111 -3.13 27.02 3.40
C LEU A 111 -4.20 27.65 2.50
N SER A 112 -3.91 27.71 1.20
CA SER A 112 -4.94 28.00 0.20
C SER A 112 -6.04 26.92 0.22
N MET A 113 -7.16 27.17 -0.45
CA MET A 113 -8.23 26.18 -0.57
C MET A 113 -7.73 24.88 -1.21
N ALA A 114 -6.89 24.99 -2.26
CA ALA A 114 -6.27 23.82 -2.90
C ALA A 114 -5.27 23.12 -1.96
N GLY A 115 -4.50 23.85 -1.17
CA GLY A 115 -3.59 23.30 -0.17
C GLY A 115 -4.32 22.57 0.96
N SER A 116 -5.42 23.16 1.44
CA SER A 116 -6.30 22.54 2.43
C SER A 116 -6.94 21.25 1.90
N ALA A 117 -7.35 21.27 0.62
CA ALA A 117 -7.85 20.07 -0.04
C ALA A 117 -6.77 19.00 -0.17
N ALA A 118 -5.55 19.37 -0.60
CA ALA A 118 -4.42 18.45 -0.69
C ALA A 118 -4.10 17.81 0.68
N PHE A 119 -4.06 18.63 1.74
CA PHE A 119 -3.84 18.16 3.09
C PHE A 119 -4.93 17.18 3.56
N ALA A 120 -6.20 17.52 3.33
CA ALA A 120 -7.33 16.65 3.67
C ALA A 120 -7.30 15.35 2.88
N ILE A 121 -7.00 15.39 1.57
CA ILE A 121 -6.85 14.17 0.75
C ILE A 121 -5.73 13.30 1.29
N ALA A 122 -4.56 13.89 1.64
CA ALA A 122 -3.42 13.15 2.19
C ALA A 122 -3.79 12.34 3.45
N LEU A 123 -4.62 12.90 4.34
CA LEU A 123 -5.12 12.22 5.54
C LEU A 123 -6.02 11.00 5.25
N THR A 124 -6.64 10.95 4.07
CA THR A 124 -7.60 9.88 3.71
C THR A 124 -7.01 8.80 2.81
N THR A 125 -5.74 8.94 2.44
CA THR A 125 -5.07 8.03 1.52
C THR A 125 -4.77 6.67 2.17
N THR A 126 -4.76 5.64 1.34
CA THR A 126 -4.21 4.32 1.63
C THR A 126 -3.36 3.90 0.46
N ALA A 127 -2.17 3.40 0.69
CA ALA A 127 -1.30 2.86 -0.36
C ALA A 127 -1.55 1.35 -0.51
N TYR A 128 -2.60 0.99 -1.21
CA TYR A 128 -2.99 -0.40 -1.43
C TYR A 128 -1.88 -1.18 -2.16
N GLY A 129 -1.24 -0.57 -3.15
CA GLY A 129 -0.13 -1.19 -3.87
C GLY A 129 1.03 -1.65 -2.98
N THR A 130 1.31 -0.94 -1.87
CA THR A 130 2.32 -1.38 -0.89
C THR A 130 1.79 -2.41 0.11
N LEU A 131 0.46 -2.48 0.28
CA LEU A 131 -0.17 -3.48 1.15
C LEU A 131 -0.23 -4.86 0.50
N VAL A 132 -0.35 -4.95 -0.83
CA VAL A 132 -0.42 -6.24 -1.55
C VAL A 132 0.78 -7.14 -1.25
N PRO A 133 2.04 -6.71 -1.33
CA PRO A 133 3.18 -7.52 -0.90
C PRO A 133 3.11 -7.94 0.58
N ILE A 134 2.74 -7.02 1.48
CA ILE A 134 2.60 -7.31 2.91
C ILE A 134 1.49 -8.35 3.15
N MET A 135 0.38 -8.27 2.41
CA MET A 135 -0.69 -9.26 2.47
C MET A 135 -0.22 -10.64 2.00
N ARG A 136 0.60 -10.69 0.94
CA ARG A 136 1.21 -11.93 0.44
C ARG A 136 2.18 -12.54 1.47
N ASP A 137 3.09 -11.73 2.02
CA ASP A 137 4.09 -12.16 2.98
C ASP A 137 3.48 -12.65 4.31
N ARG A 138 2.38 -12.02 4.72
CA ARG A 138 1.64 -12.37 5.95
C ARG A 138 0.47 -13.33 5.73
N GLU A 139 0.31 -13.83 4.51
CA GLU A 139 -0.75 -14.79 4.13
C GLU A 139 -2.18 -14.29 4.47
N LEU A 140 -2.40 -12.98 4.35
CA LEU A 140 -3.70 -12.37 4.63
C LEU A 140 -4.71 -12.55 3.49
N GLY A 141 -4.26 -13.02 2.32
CA GLY A 141 -5.14 -13.31 1.18
C GLY A 141 -6.21 -14.33 1.56
N GLY A 142 -7.49 -14.03 1.26
CA GLY A 142 -8.63 -14.88 1.61
C GLY A 142 -9.04 -14.85 3.08
N THR A 143 -8.38 -14.03 3.93
CA THR A 143 -8.84 -13.78 5.30
C THR A 143 -9.81 -12.60 5.35
N ALA A 144 -10.57 -12.45 6.44
CA ALA A 144 -11.45 -11.31 6.64
C ALA A 144 -10.66 -9.98 6.65
N VAL A 145 -9.47 -9.96 7.23
CA VAL A 145 -8.55 -8.79 7.20
C VAL A 145 -8.14 -8.45 5.77
N GLY A 146 -7.76 -9.47 4.99
CA GLY A 146 -7.40 -9.30 3.57
C GLY A 146 -8.55 -8.71 2.77
N GLY A 147 -9.76 -9.24 2.89
CA GLY A 147 -10.94 -8.73 2.18
C GLY A 147 -11.28 -7.27 2.53
N VAL A 148 -11.05 -6.86 3.78
CA VAL A 148 -11.18 -5.44 4.17
C VAL A 148 -10.09 -4.58 3.51
N ILE A 149 -8.84 -5.02 3.53
CA ILE A 149 -7.74 -4.28 2.89
C ILE A 149 -8.00 -4.16 1.38
N GLU A 150 -8.47 -5.22 0.72
CA GLU A 150 -8.83 -5.22 -0.70
C GLU A 150 -9.94 -4.21 -1.02
N SER A 151 -10.97 -4.12 -0.21
CA SER A 151 -12.11 -3.24 -0.49
C SER A 151 -11.93 -1.80 0.02
N TYR A 152 -11.56 -1.63 1.30
CA TYR A 152 -11.41 -0.31 1.93
C TYR A 152 -10.07 0.35 1.58
N GLY A 153 -9.01 -0.45 1.46
CA GLY A 153 -7.69 0.02 1.02
C GLY A 153 -7.73 0.48 -0.43
N ALA A 154 -8.32 -0.33 -1.31
CA ALA A 154 -8.47 0.01 -2.72
C ALA A 154 -9.32 1.29 -2.94
N MET A 155 -10.42 1.47 -2.19
CA MET A 155 -11.19 2.72 -2.23
C MET A 155 -10.39 3.89 -1.65
N GLY A 156 -9.57 3.65 -0.62
CA GLY A 156 -8.66 4.63 -0.02
C GLY A 156 -7.47 4.99 -0.93
N GLU A 157 -7.23 4.28 -2.01
CA GLU A 157 -6.25 4.64 -3.05
C GLU A 157 -6.92 5.30 -4.25
N LEU A 158 -8.00 4.70 -4.77
CA LEU A 158 -8.68 5.18 -5.96
C LEU A 158 -9.36 6.54 -5.76
N LEU A 159 -10.13 6.71 -4.68
CA LEU A 159 -10.92 7.93 -4.47
C LEU A 159 -10.07 9.17 -4.18
N PRO A 160 -8.97 9.10 -3.40
CA PRO A 160 -8.01 10.20 -3.29
C PRO A 160 -7.41 10.62 -4.63
N VAL A 161 -7.05 9.67 -5.50
CA VAL A 161 -6.50 9.98 -6.84
C VAL A 161 -7.52 10.75 -7.69
N VAL A 162 -8.79 10.31 -7.66
CA VAL A 162 -9.88 11.01 -8.34
C VAL A 162 -10.09 12.42 -7.74
N ALA A 163 -10.12 12.51 -6.41
CA ALA A 163 -10.28 13.80 -5.71
C ALA A 163 -9.14 14.77 -6.02
N MET A 164 -7.89 14.27 -6.04
CA MET A 164 -6.70 15.05 -6.39
C MET A 164 -6.81 15.61 -7.82
N SER A 165 -7.18 14.80 -8.78
CA SER A 165 -7.35 15.19 -10.17
C SER A 165 -8.43 16.26 -10.38
N ILE A 166 -9.44 16.32 -9.50
CA ILE A 166 -10.49 17.33 -9.55
C ILE A 166 -10.08 18.64 -8.85
N MET A 167 -9.40 18.52 -7.70
CA MET A 167 -9.21 19.64 -6.78
C MET A 167 -7.85 20.36 -6.91
N LEU A 168 -6.82 19.70 -7.44
CA LEU A 168 -5.46 20.25 -7.52
C LEU A 168 -5.12 20.89 -8.87
N SER A 169 -6.00 20.89 -9.86
CA SER A 169 -5.74 21.60 -11.11
C SER A 169 -5.93 23.12 -10.92
N PRO A 170 -4.86 23.92 -11.02
CA PRO A 170 -4.90 25.35 -10.68
C PRO A 170 -5.52 26.21 -11.78
N THR A 171 -5.66 25.68 -13.00
CA THR A 171 -5.96 26.48 -14.21
C THR A 171 -7.43 26.48 -14.59
N ARG A 172 -8.26 25.59 -14.02
CA ARG A 172 -9.64 25.38 -14.45
C ARG A 172 -10.63 25.48 -13.30
N SER A 173 -11.88 25.80 -13.67
CA SER A 173 -13.00 25.66 -12.72
C SER A 173 -13.26 24.19 -12.40
N MET A 174 -13.82 23.91 -11.22
CA MET A 174 -14.16 22.55 -10.79
C MET A 174 -15.04 21.81 -11.81
N ALA A 175 -16.01 22.50 -12.43
CA ALA A 175 -16.86 21.91 -13.47
C ALA A 175 -16.06 21.53 -14.72
N ALA A 176 -15.09 22.36 -15.13
CA ALA A 176 -14.23 22.05 -16.26
C ALA A 176 -13.30 20.87 -15.95
N ASN A 177 -12.76 20.76 -14.74
CA ASN A 177 -11.95 19.62 -14.31
C ASN A 177 -12.76 18.31 -14.34
N ILE A 178 -14.00 18.34 -13.86
CA ILE A 178 -14.90 17.17 -13.93
C ILE A 178 -15.17 16.81 -15.40
N ALA A 179 -15.42 17.77 -16.28
CA ALA A 179 -15.65 17.51 -17.70
C ALA A 179 -14.44 16.86 -18.39
N VAL A 180 -13.23 17.36 -18.12
CA VAL A 180 -11.97 16.81 -18.63
C VAL A 180 -11.71 15.42 -18.09
N LEU A 181 -11.95 15.20 -16.79
CA LEU A 181 -11.84 13.88 -16.16
C LEU A 181 -12.81 12.88 -16.79
N VAL A 182 -14.07 13.26 -16.99
CA VAL A 182 -15.06 12.41 -17.68
C VAL A 182 -14.61 12.12 -19.10
N GLY A 183 -14.13 13.12 -19.85
CA GLY A 183 -13.57 12.93 -21.19
C GLY A 183 -12.40 11.94 -21.19
N PHE A 184 -11.47 12.07 -20.25
CA PHE A 184 -10.35 11.14 -20.08
C PHE A 184 -10.83 9.71 -19.80
N VAL A 185 -11.75 9.54 -18.85
CA VAL A 185 -12.35 8.23 -18.53
C VAL A 185 -13.03 7.62 -19.75
N VAL A 186 -13.76 8.42 -20.54
CA VAL A 186 -14.39 7.96 -21.80
C VAL A 186 -13.33 7.44 -22.78
N VAL A 187 -12.22 8.16 -22.96
CA VAL A 187 -11.10 7.71 -23.79
C VAL A 187 -10.54 6.39 -23.29
N CYS A 188 -10.27 6.27 -21.98
CA CYS A 188 -9.76 5.04 -21.36
C CYS A 188 -10.73 3.86 -21.58
N VAL A 189 -12.04 4.08 -21.42
CA VAL A 189 -13.08 3.06 -21.66
C VAL A 189 -13.12 2.67 -23.15
N MET A 190 -12.98 3.62 -24.07
CA MET A 190 -12.92 3.32 -25.51
C MET A 190 -11.69 2.49 -25.86
N VAL A 191 -10.51 2.82 -25.31
CA VAL A 191 -9.28 2.04 -25.49
C VAL A 191 -9.46 0.63 -24.95
N ALA A 192 -10.00 0.48 -23.72
CA ALA A 192 -10.27 -0.82 -23.13
C ALA A 192 -11.24 -1.67 -23.96
N ARG A 193 -12.35 -1.08 -24.40
CA ARG A 193 -13.33 -1.77 -25.26
C ARG A 193 -12.77 -2.11 -26.64
N GLY A 194 -11.93 -1.23 -27.20
CA GLY A 194 -11.23 -1.50 -28.45
C GLY A 194 -10.32 -2.72 -28.32
N GLY A 195 -9.55 -2.81 -27.26
CA GLY A 195 -8.70 -3.96 -26.93
C GLY A 195 -9.51 -5.26 -26.73
N GLU A 196 -10.65 -5.20 -26.01
CA GLU A 196 -11.55 -6.35 -25.86
C GLU A 196 -12.15 -6.82 -27.19
N ARG A 197 -12.59 -5.89 -28.05
CA ARG A 197 -13.11 -6.21 -29.37
C ARG A 197 -12.03 -6.84 -30.26
N ALA A 198 -10.82 -6.30 -30.25
CA ALA A 198 -9.69 -6.86 -30.98
C ALA A 198 -9.37 -8.29 -30.52
N ARG A 199 -9.47 -8.56 -29.22
CA ARG A 199 -9.32 -9.90 -28.63
C ARG A 199 -10.46 -10.84 -29.09
N ASN A 200 -11.72 -10.38 -29.04
CA ASN A 200 -12.90 -11.20 -29.33
C ASN A 200 -13.09 -11.47 -30.85
N LEU A 201 -12.59 -10.58 -31.72
CA LEU A 201 -12.63 -10.76 -33.18
C LEU A 201 -11.64 -11.81 -33.70
N GLY A 202 -11.12 -12.65 -32.83
CA GLY A 202 -10.26 -13.78 -33.21
C GLY A 202 -8.90 -13.35 -33.69
N GLY A 203 -8.38 -12.36 -33.00
CA GLY A 203 -7.20 -11.62 -33.40
C GLY A 203 -6.02 -12.48 -33.77
N ARG A 204 -5.69 -12.48 -35.06
CA ARG A 204 -4.35 -12.87 -35.54
C ARG A 204 -3.27 -12.18 -34.72
N LEU A 205 -3.53 -10.93 -34.29
CA LEU A 205 -2.60 -10.15 -33.47
C LEU A 205 -2.47 -10.73 -32.04
N VAL A 206 -3.58 -11.12 -31.39
CA VAL A 206 -3.55 -11.71 -30.05
C VAL A 206 -3.00 -13.13 -30.10
N ARG A 207 -3.35 -13.94 -31.11
CA ARG A 207 -2.71 -15.24 -31.37
C ARG A 207 -1.24 -15.10 -31.72
N PHE A 208 -0.86 -14.14 -32.58
CA PHE A 208 0.53 -13.84 -32.88
C PHE A 208 1.31 -13.45 -31.62
N LEU A 209 0.70 -12.69 -30.70
CA LEU A 209 1.28 -12.35 -29.39
C LEU A 209 1.28 -13.54 -28.43
N SER A 210 0.30 -14.44 -28.48
CA SER A 210 0.22 -15.63 -27.61
C SER A 210 1.09 -16.79 -28.10
N ASP A 211 1.08 -17.08 -29.39
CA ASP A 211 1.87 -18.19 -29.98
C ASP A 211 3.37 -17.92 -29.96
N ASN A 212 3.75 -16.64 -29.91
CA ASN A 212 5.12 -16.19 -29.67
C ASN A 212 5.37 -15.75 -28.22
N ALA A 213 4.56 -16.18 -27.24
CA ALA A 213 4.65 -15.71 -25.86
C ALA A 213 6.02 -15.99 -25.20
N GLU A 214 6.72 -17.05 -25.60
CA GLU A 214 8.06 -17.33 -25.10
C GLU A 214 9.15 -16.46 -25.76
N THR A 215 9.00 -16.10 -27.04
CA THR A 215 9.91 -15.19 -27.75
C THR A 215 9.43 -13.74 -27.79
N SER A 216 8.12 -13.48 -27.75
CA SER A 216 7.52 -12.14 -27.84
C SER A 216 7.03 -11.57 -26.51
N SER A 217 7.38 -12.17 -25.37
CA SER A 217 7.04 -11.63 -24.05
C SER A 217 7.54 -10.19 -23.83
N GLN A 218 8.56 -9.79 -24.56
CA GLN A 218 9.03 -8.41 -24.57
C GLN A 218 8.10 -7.47 -25.37
N ALA A 219 7.38 -7.96 -26.38
CA ALA A 219 6.44 -7.13 -27.15
C ALA A 219 5.26 -6.67 -26.26
N LEU A 220 4.75 -7.54 -25.41
CA LEU A 220 3.68 -7.18 -24.47
C LEU A 220 4.15 -6.18 -23.41
N LEU A 221 5.35 -6.36 -22.88
CA LEU A 221 5.97 -5.38 -21.96
C LEU A 221 6.16 -4.02 -22.65
N ARG A 222 6.67 -4.01 -23.90
CA ARG A 222 6.83 -2.78 -24.68
C ARG A 222 5.49 -2.09 -24.95
N ALA A 223 4.44 -2.85 -25.31
CA ALA A 223 3.09 -2.31 -25.50
C ALA A 223 2.52 -1.73 -24.20
N THR A 224 2.80 -2.36 -23.06
CA THR A 224 2.40 -1.86 -21.74
C THR A 224 3.09 -0.54 -21.40
N LEU A 225 4.40 -0.46 -21.61
CA LEU A 225 5.15 0.79 -21.39
C LEU A 225 4.72 1.89 -22.37
N LEU A 226 4.42 1.54 -23.62
CA LEU A 226 3.85 2.49 -24.58
C LEU A 226 2.48 3.01 -24.12
N LEU A 227 1.59 2.13 -23.65
CA LEU A 227 0.29 2.51 -23.11
C LEU A 227 0.44 3.46 -21.92
N LEU A 228 1.33 3.11 -20.98
CA LEU A 228 1.63 3.96 -19.83
C LEU A 228 2.10 5.34 -20.26
N VAL A 229 3.15 5.42 -21.08
CA VAL A 229 3.74 6.69 -21.51
C VAL A 229 2.73 7.51 -22.33
N ALA A 230 1.94 6.86 -23.19
CA ALA A 230 0.91 7.54 -23.98
C ALA A 230 -0.19 8.15 -23.09
N LEU A 231 -0.64 7.43 -22.05
CA LEU A 231 -1.62 7.96 -21.12
C LEU A 231 -1.04 9.04 -20.20
N LEU A 232 0.23 8.92 -19.78
CA LEU A 232 0.93 9.98 -19.05
C LEU A 232 1.06 11.24 -19.91
N ALA A 233 1.41 11.12 -21.18
CA ALA A 233 1.49 12.23 -22.11
C ALA A 233 0.12 12.86 -22.37
N LEU A 234 -0.94 12.04 -22.51
CA LEU A 234 -2.30 12.52 -22.66
C LEU A 234 -2.77 13.28 -21.41
N ALA A 235 -2.50 12.76 -20.23
CA ALA A 235 -2.84 13.43 -18.97
C ALA A 235 -2.10 14.78 -18.85
N ALA A 236 -0.80 14.80 -19.18
CA ALA A 236 -0.04 16.05 -19.20
C ALA A 236 -0.61 17.08 -20.21
N ALA A 237 -1.03 16.64 -21.41
CA ALA A 237 -1.66 17.49 -22.40
C ALA A 237 -3.05 18.01 -21.96
N LEU A 238 -3.74 17.24 -21.11
CA LEU A 238 -5.04 17.60 -20.54
C LEU A 238 -4.92 18.26 -19.16
N ASP A 239 -3.73 18.56 -18.68
CA ASP A 239 -3.46 19.12 -17.35
C ASP A 239 -4.13 18.31 -16.23
N LEU A 240 -4.10 16.97 -16.39
CA LEU A 240 -4.55 15.99 -15.42
C LEU A 240 -3.36 15.39 -14.68
N ASP A 241 -3.64 14.83 -13.52
CA ASP A 241 -2.62 14.22 -12.70
C ASP A 241 -2.06 12.91 -13.33
N ALA A 242 -0.73 12.73 -13.24
CA ALA A 242 -0.03 11.60 -13.80
C ALA A 242 -0.39 10.28 -13.09
N VAL A 243 -0.72 10.32 -11.79
CA VAL A 243 -1.14 9.15 -11.02
C VAL A 243 -2.42 8.56 -11.59
N LEU A 244 -3.39 9.42 -11.92
CA LEU A 244 -4.65 9.00 -12.54
C LEU A 244 -4.41 8.26 -13.87
N ALA A 245 -3.52 8.79 -14.71
CA ALA A 245 -3.19 8.19 -16.00
C ALA A 245 -2.52 6.82 -15.85
N ALA A 246 -1.60 6.71 -14.91
CA ALA A 246 -0.92 5.46 -14.61
C ALA A 246 -1.89 4.39 -14.06
N PHE A 247 -2.78 4.79 -13.18
CA PHE A 247 -3.88 3.94 -12.68
C PHE A 247 -4.77 3.44 -13.80
N ALA A 248 -5.17 4.35 -14.70
CA ALA A 248 -6.00 4.00 -15.86
C ALA A 248 -5.29 3.01 -16.80
N ALA A 249 -3.97 3.15 -16.99
CA ALA A 249 -3.18 2.20 -17.78
C ALA A 249 -3.24 0.78 -17.20
N GLY A 250 -3.02 0.63 -15.88
CA GLY A 250 -3.13 -0.65 -15.18
C GLY A 250 -4.51 -1.26 -15.31
N PHE A 251 -5.52 -0.45 -15.18
CA PHE A 251 -6.93 -0.80 -15.31
C PHE A 251 -7.29 -1.32 -16.70
N ILE A 252 -6.82 -0.63 -17.74
CA ILE A 252 -7.02 -1.05 -19.14
C ILE A 252 -6.35 -2.41 -19.36
N LEU A 253 -5.12 -2.59 -18.87
CA LEU A 253 -4.39 -3.85 -19.00
C LEU A 253 -5.12 -5.02 -18.37
N ARG A 254 -5.61 -4.86 -17.12
CA ARG A 254 -6.38 -5.90 -16.43
C ARG A 254 -7.62 -6.32 -17.24
N ARG A 255 -8.28 -5.36 -17.88
CA ARG A 255 -9.47 -5.63 -18.66
C ARG A 255 -9.21 -6.28 -20.02
N VAL A 256 -8.12 -5.90 -20.66
CA VAL A 256 -7.77 -6.35 -22.01
C VAL A 256 -7.09 -7.71 -21.99
N LEU A 257 -6.27 -8.01 -20.99
CA LEU A 257 -5.49 -9.24 -20.96
C LEU A 257 -6.22 -10.41 -20.30
N PRO A 258 -6.04 -11.64 -20.82
CA PRO A 258 -6.43 -12.84 -20.11
C PRO A 258 -5.67 -12.98 -18.80
N PRO A 259 -6.26 -13.57 -17.73
CA PRO A 259 -5.64 -13.64 -16.39
C PRO A 259 -4.25 -14.25 -16.36
N GLU A 260 -4.02 -15.33 -17.14
CA GLU A 260 -2.71 -16.02 -17.17
C GLU A 260 -1.61 -15.17 -17.81
N GLN A 261 -1.93 -14.51 -18.94
CA GLN A 261 -0.99 -13.61 -19.61
C GLN A 261 -0.74 -12.35 -18.76
N GLY A 262 -1.77 -11.87 -18.08
CA GLY A 262 -1.69 -10.73 -17.19
C GLY A 262 -0.74 -10.96 -16.02
N LYS A 263 -0.80 -12.14 -15.37
CA LYS A 263 0.13 -12.50 -14.29
C LYS A 263 1.60 -12.54 -14.76
N GLY A 264 1.84 -13.15 -15.93
CA GLY A 264 3.19 -13.21 -16.48
C GLY A 264 3.74 -11.84 -16.90
N LEU A 265 2.88 -10.95 -17.39
CA LEU A 265 3.25 -9.58 -17.71
C LEU A 265 3.52 -8.78 -16.44
N LEU A 266 2.62 -8.87 -15.44
CA LEU A 266 2.76 -8.15 -14.18
C LEU A 266 4.08 -8.46 -13.50
N ALA A 267 4.47 -9.73 -13.43
CA ALA A 267 5.77 -10.13 -12.88
C ALA A 267 6.96 -9.46 -13.59
N LYS A 268 6.86 -9.21 -14.89
CA LYS A 268 7.91 -8.51 -15.65
C LYS A 268 7.88 -7.00 -15.39
N VAL A 269 6.70 -6.42 -15.32
CA VAL A 269 6.53 -5.00 -14.97
C VAL A 269 7.02 -4.76 -13.55
N GLU A 270 6.69 -5.65 -12.60
CA GLU A 270 7.18 -5.62 -11.22
C GLU A 270 8.71 -5.76 -11.17
N ALA A 271 9.32 -6.65 -11.96
CA ALA A 271 10.76 -6.82 -12.00
C ALA A 271 11.49 -5.56 -12.50
N VAL A 272 10.99 -4.92 -13.55
CA VAL A 272 11.53 -3.66 -14.08
C VAL A 272 11.24 -2.50 -13.12
N GLY A 273 10.03 -2.44 -12.59
CA GLY A 273 9.59 -1.41 -11.64
C GLY A 273 10.38 -1.45 -10.34
N ASN A 274 10.30 -2.57 -9.62
CA ASN A 274 10.93 -2.72 -8.31
C ASN A 274 12.46 -2.82 -8.41
N GLY A 275 13.00 -3.30 -9.55
CA GLY A 275 14.43 -3.41 -9.76
C GLY A 275 15.14 -2.07 -10.03
N LEU A 276 14.41 -1.07 -10.56
CA LEU A 276 15.05 0.19 -10.97
C LEU A 276 14.17 1.41 -10.71
N PHE A 277 13.01 1.51 -11.37
CA PHE A 277 12.28 2.76 -11.50
C PHE A 277 11.59 3.19 -10.20
N ILE A 278 10.96 2.27 -9.48
CA ILE A 278 10.24 2.57 -8.23
C ILE A 278 11.21 3.00 -7.11
N PRO A 279 12.35 2.32 -6.86
CA PRO A 279 13.36 2.82 -5.94
C PRO A 279 13.88 4.21 -6.30
N VAL A 280 14.16 4.47 -7.58
CA VAL A 280 14.59 5.79 -8.06
C VAL A 280 13.53 6.86 -7.79
N PHE A 281 12.24 6.53 -8.00
CA PHE A 281 11.14 7.43 -7.65
C PHE A 281 11.17 7.81 -6.15
N PHE A 282 11.28 6.85 -5.26
CA PHE A 282 11.25 7.14 -3.82
C PHE A 282 12.48 7.93 -3.35
N VAL A 283 13.68 7.59 -3.84
CA VAL A 283 14.91 8.33 -3.49
C VAL A 283 14.84 9.75 -4.06
N TYR A 284 14.43 9.91 -5.32
CA TYR A 284 14.32 11.21 -5.99
C TYR A 284 13.28 12.12 -5.32
N SER A 285 12.06 11.62 -5.10
CA SER A 285 11.00 12.42 -4.46
C SER A 285 11.31 12.78 -3.01
N ALA A 286 12.13 11.96 -2.33
CA ALA A 286 12.53 12.22 -0.96
C ALA A 286 13.73 13.17 -0.84
N MET A 287 14.48 13.43 -1.91
CA MET A 287 15.66 14.32 -1.85
C MET A 287 15.28 15.77 -1.55
N ASP A 288 14.06 16.19 -1.88
CA ASP A 288 13.56 17.54 -1.62
C ASP A 288 12.98 17.70 -0.19
N ILE A 289 13.06 16.65 0.65
CA ILE A 289 12.65 16.71 2.05
C ILE A 289 13.61 17.62 2.83
N ASP A 290 13.06 18.69 3.38
CA ASP A 290 13.78 19.58 4.30
C ASP A 290 13.79 18.96 5.71
N VAL A 291 14.85 18.21 6.00
CA VAL A 291 15.06 17.55 7.30
C VAL A 291 15.11 18.56 8.44
N ALA A 292 15.66 19.75 8.20
CA ALA A 292 15.74 20.82 9.21
C ALA A 292 14.34 21.38 9.52
N ALA A 293 13.51 21.60 8.51
CA ALA A 293 12.13 22.05 8.69
C ALA A 293 11.28 21.01 9.44
N VAL A 294 11.47 19.71 9.15
CA VAL A 294 10.81 18.61 9.90
C VAL A 294 11.27 18.60 11.35
N GLY A 295 12.58 18.72 11.61
CA GLY A 295 13.16 18.77 12.95
C GLY A 295 12.73 20.01 13.75
N ALA A 296 12.49 21.13 13.08
CA ALA A 296 12.00 22.35 13.70
C ALA A 296 10.51 22.28 14.11
N ASN A 297 9.73 21.36 13.49
CA ASN A 297 8.29 21.25 13.70
C ASN A 297 7.84 19.83 14.13
N PRO A 298 8.41 19.24 15.21
CA PRO A 298 8.07 17.89 15.63
C PRO A 298 6.60 17.77 16.08
N ALA A 299 6.02 18.85 16.57
CA ALA A 299 4.60 18.90 16.95
C ALA A 299 3.68 18.74 15.73
N LEU A 300 4.02 19.36 14.59
CA LEU A 300 3.25 19.21 13.35
C LEU A 300 3.35 17.78 12.81
N LEU A 301 4.54 17.17 12.85
CA LEU A 301 4.74 15.76 12.49
C LEU A 301 3.89 14.83 13.37
N ALA A 302 3.94 15.00 14.69
CA ALA A 302 3.15 14.22 15.63
C ALA A 302 1.63 14.43 15.41
N THR A 303 1.21 15.67 15.16
CA THR A 303 -0.18 16.01 14.85
C THR A 303 -0.64 15.31 13.58
N PHE A 304 0.18 15.31 12.53
CA PHE A 304 -0.20 14.63 11.28
C PHE A 304 -0.31 13.12 11.45
N VAL A 305 0.62 12.48 12.14
CA VAL A 305 0.55 11.04 12.45
C VAL A 305 -0.69 10.73 13.30
N ALA A 306 -1.00 11.56 14.30
CA ALA A 306 -2.21 11.40 15.09
C ALA A 306 -3.49 11.58 14.23
N LEU A 307 -3.50 12.55 13.34
CA LEU A 307 -4.61 12.77 12.41
C LEU A 307 -4.80 11.60 11.43
N LEU A 308 -3.74 11.02 10.91
CA LEU A 308 -3.84 9.79 10.09
C LEU A 308 -4.60 8.69 10.83
N LEU A 309 -4.28 8.48 12.10
CA LEU A 309 -4.96 7.47 12.92
C LEU A 309 -6.41 7.88 13.24
N LEU A 310 -6.65 9.13 13.61
CA LEU A 310 -7.99 9.61 13.98
C LEU A 310 -8.94 9.74 12.79
N VAL A 311 -8.43 10.21 11.65
CA VAL A 311 -9.25 10.47 10.45
C VAL A 311 -9.41 9.22 9.59
N ARG A 312 -8.44 8.30 9.63
CA ARG A 312 -8.47 7.10 8.78
C ARG A 312 -8.71 5.81 9.58
N ALA A 313 -7.88 5.48 10.59
CA ALA A 313 -8.04 4.23 11.32
C ALA A 313 -9.32 4.16 12.13
N LEU A 314 -9.66 5.24 12.85
CA LEU A 314 -10.85 5.25 13.71
C LEU A 314 -12.16 5.09 12.92
N PRO A 315 -12.42 5.87 11.83
CA PRO A 315 -13.63 5.66 11.04
C PRO A 315 -13.69 4.30 10.37
N VAL A 316 -12.56 3.78 9.84
CA VAL A 316 -12.52 2.42 9.29
C VAL A 316 -12.92 1.41 10.37
N GLY A 317 -12.33 1.47 11.55
CA GLY A 317 -12.68 0.59 12.67
C GLY A 317 -14.15 0.68 13.10
N LEU A 318 -14.74 1.88 13.07
CA LEU A 318 -16.18 2.09 13.36
C LEU A 318 -17.07 1.54 12.23
N CYS A 319 -16.73 1.78 10.98
CA CYS A 319 -17.44 1.23 9.83
C CYS A 319 -17.43 -0.31 9.84
N LEU A 320 -16.29 -0.94 10.18
CA LEU A 320 -16.18 -2.40 10.32
C LEU A 320 -17.05 -2.98 11.45
N ARG A 321 -17.45 -2.17 12.44
CA ARG A 321 -18.43 -2.56 13.46
C ARG A 321 -19.87 -2.34 13.02
N ALA A 322 -20.10 -1.36 12.16
CA ALA A 322 -21.43 -0.95 11.74
C ALA A 322 -21.98 -1.81 10.58
N PHE A 323 -21.11 -2.22 9.63
CA PHE A 323 -21.56 -2.95 8.45
C PHE A 323 -21.69 -4.46 8.69
N PRO A 324 -22.78 -5.08 8.17
CA PRO A 324 -23.11 -6.48 8.45
C PRO A 324 -22.01 -7.48 8.08
N GLU A 325 -21.31 -7.25 6.94
CA GLU A 325 -20.31 -8.18 6.42
C GLU A 325 -19.08 -8.32 7.30
N THR A 326 -18.78 -7.31 8.10
CA THR A 326 -17.59 -7.24 8.97
C THR A 326 -17.91 -7.21 10.45
N ARG A 327 -19.21 -7.18 10.79
CA ARG A 327 -19.67 -7.05 12.18
C ARG A 327 -19.15 -8.17 13.07
N ASP A 328 -19.08 -9.39 12.54
CA ASP A 328 -18.70 -10.58 13.30
C ASP A 328 -17.19 -10.84 13.31
N MET A 329 -16.39 -9.98 12.65
CA MET A 329 -14.94 -10.06 12.76
C MET A 329 -14.47 -9.85 14.19
N PRO A 330 -13.44 -10.58 14.66
CA PRO A 330 -12.79 -10.34 15.94
C PRO A 330 -12.30 -8.89 16.08
N ALA A 331 -12.35 -8.33 17.28
CA ALA A 331 -11.94 -6.94 17.52
C ALA A 331 -10.49 -6.67 17.10
N GLY A 332 -9.57 -7.63 17.34
CA GLY A 332 -8.16 -7.54 16.93
C GLY A 332 -7.96 -7.48 15.43
N GLU A 333 -8.75 -8.23 14.68
CA GLU A 333 -8.71 -8.21 13.22
C GLU A 333 -9.24 -6.89 12.65
N LYS A 334 -10.32 -6.33 13.24
CA LYS A 334 -10.84 -5.00 12.86
C LYS A 334 -9.81 -3.91 13.09
N VAL A 335 -9.12 -3.93 14.23
CA VAL A 335 -8.06 -2.97 14.54
C VAL A 335 -6.90 -3.14 13.58
N SER A 336 -6.47 -4.36 13.31
CA SER A 336 -5.38 -4.64 12.36
C SER A 336 -5.74 -4.16 10.96
N ALA A 337 -6.94 -4.46 10.46
CA ALA A 337 -7.40 -4.01 9.15
C ALA A 337 -7.49 -2.48 9.07
N ALA A 338 -8.03 -1.83 10.11
CA ALA A 338 -8.11 -0.37 10.19
C ALA A 338 -6.72 0.29 10.17
N LEU A 339 -5.76 -0.26 10.91
CA LEU A 339 -4.39 0.22 10.93
C LEU A 339 -3.71 0.04 9.57
N TYR A 340 -3.83 -1.12 8.93
CA TYR A 340 -3.29 -1.31 7.58
C TYR A 340 -3.85 -0.31 6.57
N CYS A 341 -5.14 0.02 6.65
CA CYS A 341 -5.75 1.04 5.79
C CYS A 341 -5.23 2.47 6.01
N THR A 342 -4.37 2.72 7.00
CA THR A 342 -3.71 4.03 7.21
C THR A 342 -2.30 4.13 6.63
N MET A 343 -1.76 3.06 6.05
CA MET A 343 -0.47 3.12 5.36
C MET A 343 -0.63 3.87 4.04
N ALA A 344 0.10 4.97 3.86
CA ALA A 344 -0.22 5.92 2.80
C ALA A 344 0.98 6.50 2.04
N LEU A 345 2.22 6.07 2.31
CA LEU A 345 3.45 6.75 1.84
C LEU A 345 3.48 7.03 0.32
N PRO A 346 3.33 6.07 -0.61
CA PRO A 346 3.47 6.35 -2.04
C PRO A 346 2.52 7.43 -2.55
N LEU A 347 1.26 7.38 -2.10
CA LEU A 347 0.26 8.33 -2.56
C LEU A 347 0.44 9.70 -1.89
N ILE A 348 0.92 9.76 -0.65
CA ILE A 348 1.30 11.02 0.01
C ILE A 348 2.46 11.68 -0.75
N VAL A 349 3.48 10.92 -1.16
CA VAL A 349 4.62 11.44 -1.94
C VAL A 349 4.12 12.05 -3.25
N ALA A 350 3.34 11.29 -4.03
CA ALA A 350 2.83 11.76 -5.31
C ALA A 350 1.91 12.99 -5.15
N LEU A 351 1.03 13.00 -4.15
CA LEU A 351 0.13 14.10 -3.86
C LEU A 351 0.87 15.37 -3.42
N THR A 352 1.87 15.23 -2.56
CA THR A 352 2.66 16.39 -2.10
C THR A 352 3.51 16.96 -3.23
N GLU A 353 4.09 16.13 -4.10
CA GLU A 353 4.80 16.57 -5.29
C GLU A 353 3.86 17.35 -6.23
N ALA A 354 2.66 16.85 -6.49
CA ALA A 354 1.66 17.54 -7.29
C ALA A 354 1.20 18.85 -6.64
N ALA A 355 0.95 18.87 -5.32
CA ALA A 355 0.49 20.05 -4.60
C ALA A 355 1.56 21.15 -4.51
N VAL A 356 2.83 20.79 -4.32
CA VAL A 356 3.97 21.73 -4.35
C VAL A 356 4.16 22.25 -5.77
N GLY A 357 4.13 21.39 -6.78
CA GLY A 357 4.24 21.77 -8.19
C GLY A 357 3.13 22.72 -8.65
N ALA A 358 1.92 22.58 -8.10
CA ALA A 358 0.79 23.48 -8.35
C ALA A 358 0.84 24.76 -7.49
N GLY A 359 1.85 24.95 -6.62
CA GLY A 359 1.92 26.09 -5.70
C GLY A 359 0.85 26.07 -4.61
N ALA A 360 0.16 24.96 -4.42
CA ALA A 360 -0.92 24.82 -3.45
C ALA A 360 -0.40 24.56 -2.02
N MET A 361 0.81 23.98 -1.88
CA MET A 361 1.40 23.60 -0.61
C MET A 361 2.87 24.03 -0.52
N PRO A 362 3.31 24.58 0.63
CA PRO A 362 4.74 24.85 0.88
C PRO A 362 5.56 23.55 0.95
N SER A 363 6.81 23.57 0.45
CA SER A 363 7.72 22.42 0.48
C SER A 363 7.99 21.90 1.91
N ALA A 364 8.10 22.80 2.89
CA ALA A 364 8.26 22.43 4.30
C ALA A 364 7.09 21.57 4.83
N MET A 365 5.85 21.92 4.46
CA MET A 365 4.67 21.15 4.82
C MET A 365 4.68 19.79 4.12
N ALA A 366 4.98 19.76 2.83
CA ALA A 366 5.12 18.53 2.05
C ALA A 366 6.17 17.57 2.70
N SER A 367 7.30 18.11 3.13
CA SER A 367 8.35 17.35 3.83
C SER A 367 7.83 16.68 5.11
N VAL A 368 7.05 17.40 5.93
CA VAL A 368 6.43 16.82 7.13
C VAL A 368 5.44 15.73 6.79
N LEU A 369 4.61 15.91 5.75
CA LEU A 369 3.64 14.92 5.31
C LEU A 369 4.30 13.63 4.81
N VAL A 370 5.35 13.75 4.00
CA VAL A 370 6.10 12.59 3.49
C VAL A 370 6.79 11.85 4.64
N CYS A 371 7.39 12.56 5.60
CA CYS A 371 7.95 11.95 6.80
C CYS A 371 6.89 11.22 7.64
N ALA A 372 5.71 11.81 7.81
CA ALA A 372 4.62 11.15 8.52
C ALA A 372 4.11 9.91 7.77
N GLY A 373 4.03 9.97 6.43
CA GLY A 373 3.76 8.82 5.57
C GLY A 373 4.78 7.70 5.76
N ALA A 374 6.08 8.03 5.77
CA ALA A 374 7.16 7.07 6.02
C ALA A 374 7.05 6.44 7.43
N LEU A 375 6.76 7.26 8.45
CA LEU A 375 6.51 6.78 9.81
C LEU A 375 5.28 5.86 9.86
N SER A 376 4.23 6.12 9.11
CA SER A 376 3.06 5.25 9.06
C SER A 376 3.43 3.84 8.57
N VAL A 377 4.23 3.75 7.51
CA VAL A 377 4.70 2.47 6.95
C VAL A 377 5.64 1.72 7.91
N LEU A 378 6.42 2.45 8.70
CA LEU A 378 7.30 1.88 9.72
C LEU A 378 6.53 1.39 10.97
N VAL A 379 5.63 2.23 11.48
CA VAL A 379 5.01 2.04 12.81
C VAL A 379 3.80 1.11 12.73
N ILE A 380 2.99 1.16 11.67
CA ILE A 380 1.75 0.39 11.56
C ILE A 380 1.97 -1.12 11.62
N PRO A 381 2.93 -1.73 10.91
CA PRO A 381 3.19 -3.17 11.05
C PRO A 381 3.58 -3.60 12.47
N VAL A 382 4.26 -2.71 13.21
CA VAL A 382 4.61 -2.94 14.62
C VAL A 382 3.36 -2.83 15.50
N LEU A 383 2.56 -1.79 15.31
CA LEU A 383 1.29 -1.60 16.05
C LEU A 383 0.30 -2.75 15.79
N THR A 384 0.21 -3.24 14.56
CA THR A 384 -0.66 -4.39 14.24
C THR A 384 -0.21 -5.67 14.94
N ASN A 385 1.09 -5.90 15.08
CA ASN A 385 1.61 -7.03 15.86
C ASN A 385 1.28 -6.88 17.35
N ILE A 386 1.51 -5.68 17.91
CA ILE A 386 1.18 -5.40 19.31
C ILE A 386 -0.33 -5.52 19.56
N SER A 387 -1.16 -5.01 18.66
CA SER A 387 -2.64 -5.08 18.82
C SER A 387 -3.16 -6.52 18.76
N ARG A 388 -2.58 -7.38 17.94
CA ARG A 388 -2.91 -8.81 17.91
C ARG A 388 -2.61 -9.49 19.24
N VAL A 389 -1.49 -9.16 19.86
CA VAL A 389 -1.09 -9.70 21.18
C VAL A 389 -1.93 -9.10 22.30
N ALA A 390 -2.19 -7.79 22.27
CA ALA A 390 -2.92 -7.08 23.33
C ALA A 390 -4.43 -7.36 23.33
N ILE A 391 -5.05 -7.65 22.20
CA ILE A 391 -6.50 -7.87 22.06
C ILE A 391 -6.87 -9.35 22.19
N SER A 392 -5.92 -10.26 22.00
CA SER A 392 -6.09 -11.67 22.37
C SER A 392 -6.12 -11.87 23.91
N THR A 393 -5.62 -10.89 24.67
CA THR A 393 -5.75 -10.78 26.11
C THR A 393 -6.53 -9.50 26.45
N SER A 394 -7.57 -9.55 27.31
CA SER A 394 -8.32 -8.33 27.64
C SER A 394 -7.37 -7.25 28.19
N PRO A 395 -7.51 -5.95 27.81
CA PRO A 395 -6.57 -4.89 28.19
C PRO A 395 -6.44 -4.71 29.71
N VAL A 396 -7.53 -4.97 30.44
CA VAL A 396 -7.57 -4.91 31.92
C VAL A 396 -6.78 -6.07 32.52
N GLU A 397 -6.80 -7.24 31.89
CA GLU A 397 -6.05 -8.42 32.36
C GLU A 397 -4.55 -8.31 32.04
N ALA A 398 -4.17 -7.73 30.89
CA ALA A 398 -2.77 -7.47 30.55
C ALA A 398 -2.14 -6.46 31.51
N ALA A 399 -2.83 -5.37 31.82
CA ALA A 399 -2.36 -4.36 32.77
C ALA A 399 -2.27 -4.89 34.21
N GLN A 400 -3.23 -5.69 34.65
CA GLN A 400 -3.21 -6.32 35.96
C GLN A 400 -2.11 -7.40 36.10
N ARG A 401 -1.75 -8.09 35.01
CA ARG A 401 -0.67 -9.09 34.99
C ARG A 401 0.72 -8.48 35.06
N ILE A 402 0.94 -7.37 34.35
CA ILE A 402 2.20 -6.61 34.42
C ILE A 402 2.44 -6.07 35.83
N ALA A 403 1.36 -5.68 36.53
CA ALA A 403 1.43 -5.15 37.88
C ALA A 403 1.64 -6.23 38.97
N ALA A 404 1.22 -7.48 38.72
CA ALA A 404 1.17 -8.51 39.77
C ALA A 404 2.39 -9.45 39.88
N SER A 405 3.15 -9.68 38.81
CA SER A 405 4.41 -10.46 38.82
C SER A 405 5.12 -10.38 37.46
N PRO A 406 6.14 -9.52 37.34
CA PRO A 406 6.81 -9.29 36.05
C PRO A 406 7.54 -10.50 35.48
N GLU A 407 8.02 -11.41 36.30
CA GLU A 407 8.80 -12.58 35.85
C GLU A 407 7.91 -13.72 35.36
N THR A 408 6.89 -14.08 36.09
CA THR A 408 5.96 -15.18 35.71
C THR A 408 5.13 -14.83 34.47
N ALA A 409 4.72 -13.54 34.36
CA ALA A 409 4.00 -13.07 33.17
C ALA A 409 4.90 -13.04 31.92
N ARG A 410 6.18 -12.70 32.06
CA ARG A 410 7.15 -12.77 30.95
C ARG A 410 7.41 -14.20 30.50
N GLN A 411 7.47 -15.14 31.42
CA GLN A 411 7.71 -16.55 31.13
C GLN A 411 6.52 -17.17 30.36
N ILE A 412 5.29 -16.95 30.81
CA ILE A 412 4.06 -17.45 30.12
C ILE A 412 3.92 -16.84 28.72
N VAL A 413 4.16 -15.53 28.58
CA VAL A 413 4.14 -14.85 27.30
C VAL A 413 5.25 -15.39 26.38
N HIS A 414 6.42 -15.68 26.93
CA HIS A 414 7.55 -16.21 26.17
C HIS A 414 7.24 -17.65 25.68
N GLU A 415 6.76 -18.52 26.55
CA GLU A 415 6.38 -19.91 26.21
C GLU A 415 5.22 -19.96 25.21
N HIS A 416 4.22 -19.09 25.35
CA HIS A 416 3.14 -18.99 24.38
C HIS A 416 3.64 -18.52 23.00
N HIS A 417 4.55 -17.55 22.96
CA HIS A 417 5.19 -17.12 21.73
C HIS A 417 6.04 -18.19 21.08
N GLU A 418 6.73 -18.99 21.86
CA GLU A 418 7.52 -20.11 21.33
C GLU A 418 6.63 -21.20 20.74
N ARG A 419 5.55 -21.56 21.41
CA ARG A 419 4.55 -22.53 20.91
C ARG A 419 3.89 -22.04 19.60
N LEU A 420 3.55 -20.77 19.50
CA LEU A 420 3.02 -20.18 18.26
C LEU A 420 4.05 -20.20 17.12
N ARG A 421 5.30 -19.83 17.41
CA ARG A 421 6.40 -19.88 16.42
C ARG A 421 6.72 -21.28 15.95
N GLU A 422 6.58 -22.28 16.82
CA GLU A 422 6.78 -23.68 16.47
C GLU A 422 5.65 -24.19 15.57
N ALA A 423 4.39 -23.86 15.88
CA ALA A 423 3.24 -24.19 15.05
C ALA A 423 3.32 -23.52 13.67
N GLU A 424 3.74 -22.26 13.60
CA GLU A 424 3.99 -21.57 12.34
C GLU A 424 5.13 -22.20 11.53
N ARG A 425 6.26 -22.53 12.18
CA ARG A 425 7.39 -23.20 11.51
C ARG A 425 7.01 -24.57 10.95
N ALA A 426 6.25 -25.35 11.72
CA ALA A 426 5.74 -26.66 11.28
C ALA A 426 4.82 -26.52 10.06
N PHE A 427 3.89 -25.57 10.11
CA PHE A 427 3.00 -25.28 8.98
C PHE A 427 3.76 -24.85 7.72
N HIS A 428 4.75 -23.98 7.85
CA HIS A 428 5.56 -23.54 6.72
C HIS A 428 6.40 -24.69 6.13
N ALA A 429 6.91 -25.60 6.97
CA ALA A 429 7.65 -26.77 6.53
C ALA A 429 6.75 -27.74 5.75
N GLU A 430 5.59 -28.11 6.30
CA GLU A 430 4.62 -28.98 5.63
C GLU A 430 4.10 -28.35 4.31
N ARG A 431 3.89 -27.04 4.30
CA ARG A 431 3.47 -26.32 3.10
C ARG A 431 4.55 -26.31 2.02
N ALA A 432 5.82 -26.17 2.42
CA ALA A 432 6.95 -26.23 1.48
C ALA A 432 7.08 -27.65 0.88
N GLU A 433 6.83 -28.68 1.68
CA GLU A 433 6.81 -30.08 1.23
C GLU A 433 5.65 -30.33 0.26
N LEU A 434 4.45 -29.88 0.59
CA LEU A 434 3.28 -29.95 -0.29
C LEU A 434 3.51 -29.22 -1.63
N ARG A 435 4.23 -28.10 -1.64
CA ARG A 435 4.63 -27.42 -2.89
C ARG A 435 5.59 -28.25 -3.73
N ARG A 436 6.51 -28.99 -3.11
CA ARG A 436 7.43 -29.90 -3.83
C ARG A 436 6.69 -31.11 -4.40
N GLU A 437 5.74 -31.66 -3.65
CA GLU A 437 4.87 -32.74 -4.11
C GLU A 437 3.87 -32.27 -5.16
N GLY A 438 3.42 -31.03 -5.11
CA GLY A 438 2.42 -30.45 -6.01
C GLY A 438 2.80 -30.47 -7.50
N VAL A 439 4.08 -30.62 -7.81
CA VAL A 439 4.57 -30.86 -9.20
C VAL A 439 4.08 -32.22 -9.75
N ARG A 440 3.67 -33.14 -8.87
CA ARG A 440 3.23 -34.51 -9.22
C ARG A 440 1.74 -34.75 -8.97
N LEU A 441 1.03 -33.80 -8.37
CA LEU A 441 -0.38 -33.93 -8.00
C LEU A 441 -1.28 -33.27 -9.05
N SER A 442 -2.52 -33.74 -9.16
CA SER A 442 -3.54 -32.97 -9.90
C SER A 442 -3.86 -31.67 -9.17
N ALA A 443 -4.34 -30.66 -9.89
CA ALA A 443 -4.71 -29.37 -9.30
C ALA A 443 -5.79 -29.53 -8.20
N ALA A 444 -6.73 -30.47 -8.38
CA ALA A 444 -7.77 -30.74 -7.40
C ALA A 444 -7.22 -31.38 -6.11
N ASP A 445 -6.31 -32.35 -6.24
CA ASP A 445 -5.70 -33.02 -5.08
C ASP A 445 -4.78 -32.05 -4.31
N TYR A 446 -4.06 -31.17 -5.01
CA TYR A 446 -3.24 -30.14 -4.39
C TYR A 446 -4.09 -29.16 -3.57
N LEU A 447 -5.21 -28.68 -4.13
CA LEU A 447 -6.11 -27.76 -3.44
C LEU A 447 -6.75 -28.41 -2.21
N ALA A 448 -7.22 -29.65 -2.32
CA ALA A 448 -7.80 -30.40 -1.19
C ALA A 448 -6.80 -30.58 -0.04
N ARG A 449 -5.55 -30.96 -0.34
CA ARG A 449 -4.49 -31.10 0.68
C ARG A 449 -4.07 -29.77 1.29
N ALA A 450 -4.04 -28.70 0.48
CA ALA A 450 -3.72 -27.36 0.96
C ALA A 450 -4.80 -26.83 1.91
N GLU A 451 -6.07 -27.15 1.65
CA GLU A 451 -7.20 -26.78 2.49
C GLU A 451 -7.20 -27.57 3.81
N GLU A 452 -6.95 -28.87 3.75
CA GLU A 452 -6.80 -29.72 4.94
C GLU A 452 -5.65 -29.26 5.85
N LEU A 453 -4.52 -28.89 5.26
CA LEU A 453 -3.36 -28.35 5.98
C LEU A 453 -3.71 -27.04 6.71
N ARG A 454 -4.44 -26.14 6.04
CA ARG A 454 -4.91 -24.88 6.64
C ARG A 454 -5.88 -25.11 7.81
N GLU A 455 -6.83 -26.03 7.64
CA GLU A 455 -7.77 -26.37 8.70
C GLU A 455 -7.07 -26.99 9.92
N ARG A 456 -6.08 -27.86 9.69
CA ARG A 456 -5.27 -28.47 10.74
C ARG A 456 -4.49 -27.40 11.50
N HIS A 457 -3.83 -26.50 10.81
CA HIS A 457 -3.13 -25.39 11.43
C HIS A 457 -4.07 -24.46 12.22
N ALA A 458 -5.23 -24.14 11.68
CA ALA A 458 -6.24 -23.33 12.39
C ALA A 458 -6.77 -24.03 13.65
N ARG A 459 -6.90 -25.35 13.65
CA ARG A 459 -7.26 -26.14 14.85
C ARG A 459 -6.13 -26.12 15.89
N GLU A 460 -4.89 -26.22 15.45
CA GLU A 460 -3.70 -26.16 16.31
C GLU A 460 -3.55 -24.80 17.00
N LEU A 461 -3.70 -23.72 16.26
CA LEU A 461 -3.68 -22.37 16.82
C LEU A 461 -4.80 -22.16 17.85
N ARG A 462 -6.00 -22.66 17.61
CA ARG A 462 -7.10 -22.62 18.59
C ARG A 462 -6.76 -23.40 19.86
N ARG A 463 -6.17 -24.59 19.72
CA ARG A 463 -5.74 -25.40 20.85
C ARG A 463 -4.68 -24.71 21.72
N ILE A 464 -3.69 -24.07 21.07
CA ILE A 464 -2.65 -23.30 21.77
C ILE A 464 -3.28 -22.13 22.54
N HIS A 465 -4.27 -21.44 21.95
CA HIS A 465 -5.00 -20.36 22.61
C HIS A 465 -5.84 -20.84 23.79
N GLU A 466 -6.53 -21.97 23.64
CA GLU A 466 -7.33 -22.57 24.73
C GLU A 466 -6.45 -23.05 25.88
N GLN A 467 -5.30 -23.67 25.59
CA GLN A 467 -4.33 -24.08 26.60
C GLN A 467 -3.79 -22.87 27.38
N ASN A 468 -3.41 -21.81 26.68
CA ASN A 468 -2.94 -20.59 27.32
C ASN A 468 -4.03 -19.96 28.21
N LYS A 469 -5.29 -19.99 27.76
CA LYS A 469 -6.42 -19.54 28.56
C LYS A 469 -6.58 -20.37 29.82
N HIS A 470 -6.46 -21.69 29.73
CA HIS A 470 -6.58 -22.61 30.86
C HIS A 470 -5.45 -22.42 31.88
N GLU A 471 -4.19 -22.34 31.44
CA GLU A 471 -3.02 -22.03 32.28
C GLU A 471 -3.18 -20.71 33.05
N ILE A 472 -3.82 -19.74 32.42
CA ILE A 472 -4.14 -18.45 33.00
C ILE A 472 -5.26 -18.53 34.05
N ASP A 473 -6.29 -19.31 33.78
CA ASP A 473 -7.42 -19.48 34.71
C ASP A 473 -7.01 -20.28 35.92
N GLU A 474 -6.16 -21.31 35.79
CA GLU A 474 -5.55 -22.04 36.90
C GLU A 474 -4.70 -21.15 37.80
N LEU A 475 -3.91 -20.25 37.23
CA LEU A 475 -3.15 -19.27 38.01
C LEU A 475 -4.06 -18.27 38.77
N ARG A 476 -5.24 -18.00 38.25
CA ARG A 476 -6.25 -17.17 38.94
C ARG A 476 -6.85 -17.92 40.16
N GLU A 477 -7.14 -19.20 39.99
CA GLU A 477 -7.73 -20.01 41.04
C GLU A 477 -6.73 -20.30 42.18
N SER A 478 -5.47 -20.56 41.86
CA SER A 478 -4.40 -20.78 42.84
C SER A 478 -4.08 -19.57 43.71
N ARG A 479 -4.43 -18.35 43.25
CA ARG A 479 -4.27 -17.08 44.01
C ARG A 479 -5.50 -16.68 44.81
N ARG A 480 -6.65 -17.33 44.59
CA ARG A 480 -7.88 -17.10 45.36
C ARG A 480 -7.95 -17.98 46.60
N LYS A 481 -7.10 -18.98 46.67
CA LYS A 481 -6.85 -19.81 47.87
C LYS A 481 -5.63 -19.28 48.62
#